data_810c99bdfa2569e8d5063456f4db391f
#
_entry.id   810c99bdfa2569e8d5063456f4db391f
#
_cell.length_a   1.000
_cell.length_b   1.000
_cell.length_c   1.000
_cell.angle_alpha   90.00
_cell.angle_beta   90.00
_cell.angle_gamma   90.00
#
_symmetry.space_group_name_H-M   'P 1'
#
loop_
_entity.id
_entity.type
_entity.pdbx_description
1 polymer ?
#
loop_
_entity_poly.entity_id
_entity_poly.type
_entity_poly.pdbx_seq_one_letter_code
_entity_poly.pdbx_strand_id
1 'polypeptide(L)'
;MKNLLKMSDLSPAELTHILDVADQLKAECKAGRTAPLLAGKRVALLFSKASTRTRTSFEVGVYQMGGLGNYMNTAELQAGRGEPLRDTARVLGRYYDCAVWRTYRQRDLEELAELSGIPVINGLTDYAHPCQVLADLMTIRERRGTLAGLKLCFVGDGSNMANSLIVGGLLAGMQVSCVCPPGYRPAADVLMFAHKYGNAFHLTTDPAEGLRDADIVATAAWNTTAPGTAESEQRLRDFVGFQLTGRLLENAKPNALVLHCLPAHRGEEISTALFEQHADEIFDEAENRLHVQKAVLAVLLAGK
;
A
#
# COMPACT_ATOMS: atom_id res chain seq x y z
N MET A 1 0.67 -18.03 3.78
CA MET A 1 1.60 -16.86 3.78
C MET A 1 2.60 -16.96 4.93
N LYS A 2 3.90 -16.68 4.71
CA LYS A 2 4.93 -16.63 5.77
C LYS A 2 5.31 -15.18 6.12
N ASN A 3 5.37 -14.32 5.10
CA ASN A 3 5.68 -12.90 5.18
C ASN A 3 4.75 -12.13 4.25
N LEU A 4 4.70 -10.80 4.37
CA LEU A 4 4.07 -9.91 3.39
C LEU A 4 5.08 -8.81 3.00
N LEU A 5 5.96 -9.09 2.05
CA LEU A 5 7.01 -8.17 1.62
C LEU A 5 6.58 -7.36 0.38
N LYS A 6 5.74 -7.95 -0.49
CA LYS A 6 5.16 -7.36 -1.70
C LYS A 6 3.87 -8.09 -2.08
N MET A 7 3.06 -7.51 -2.95
CA MET A 7 1.78 -8.11 -3.35
C MET A 7 1.93 -9.46 -4.06
N SER A 8 3.04 -9.66 -4.79
CA SER A 8 3.31 -10.94 -5.48
C SER A 8 3.69 -12.11 -4.55
N ASP A 9 3.81 -11.86 -3.24
CA ASP A 9 3.95 -12.93 -2.25
C ASP A 9 2.62 -13.63 -1.95
N LEU A 10 1.51 -13.04 -2.39
CA LEU A 10 0.16 -13.56 -2.19
C LEU A 10 -0.32 -14.34 -3.42
N SER A 11 -0.99 -15.44 -3.18
CA SER A 11 -1.91 -16.03 -4.15
C SER A 11 -3.24 -15.27 -4.17
N PRO A 12 -4.06 -15.39 -5.25
CA PRO A 12 -5.42 -14.82 -5.27
C PRO A 12 -6.29 -15.28 -4.09
N ALA A 13 -6.14 -16.53 -3.66
CA ALA A 13 -6.88 -17.06 -2.52
C ALA A 13 -6.46 -16.43 -1.19
N GLU A 14 -5.15 -16.25 -0.96
CA GLU A 14 -4.65 -15.57 0.25
C GLU A 14 -5.05 -14.10 0.28
N LEU A 15 -5.02 -13.40 -0.87
CA LEU A 15 -5.51 -12.02 -0.98
C LEU A 15 -6.99 -11.93 -0.58
N THR A 16 -7.84 -12.78 -1.15
CA THR A 16 -9.28 -12.81 -0.82
C THR A 16 -9.49 -13.10 0.66
N HIS A 17 -8.78 -14.08 1.20
CA HIS A 17 -8.86 -14.46 2.60
C HIS A 17 -8.48 -13.31 3.55
N ILE A 18 -7.40 -12.58 3.27
CA ILE A 18 -7.01 -11.40 4.06
C ILE A 18 -8.10 -10.34 4.04
N LEU A 19 -8.71 -10.08 2.87
CA LEU A 19 -9.79 -9.12 2.76
C LEU A 19 -11.03 -9.57 3.54
N ASP A 20 -11.40 -10.87 3.52
CA ASP A 20 -12.54 -11.40 4.27
C ASP A 20 -12.33 -11.29 5.79
N VAL A 21 -11.13 -11.59 6.26
CA VAL A 21 -10.75 -11.36 7.67
C VAL A 21 -10.80 -9.87 8.02
N ALA A 22 -10.39 -8.99 7.12
CA ALA A 22 -10.44 -7.54 7.33
C ALA A 22 -11.87 -7.02 7.46
N ASP A 23 -12.80 -7.49 6.61
CA ASP A 23 -14.23 -7.12 6.68
C ASP A 23 -14.84 -7.57 8.01
N GLN A 24 -14.54 -8.80 8.44
CA GLN A 24 -15.00 -9.31 9.74
C GLN A 24 -14.46 -8.44 10.89
N LEU A 25 -13.17 -8.16 10.91
CA LEU A 25 -12.53 -7.35 11.97
C LEU A 25 -13.02 -5.90 11.97
N LYS A 26 -13.36 -5.33 10.81
CA LYS A 26 -13.99 -4.01 10.69
C LYS A 26 -15.41 -4.02 11.27
N ALA A 27 -16.22 -5.01 10.91
CA ALA A 27 -17.58 -5.15 11.40
C ALA A 27 -17.60 -5.33 12.93
N GLU A 28 -16.72 -6.17 13.47
CA GLU A 28 -16.59 -6.37 14.92
C GLU A 28 -16.18 -5.07 15.61
N CYS A 29 -15.20 -4.33 15.07
CA CYS A 29 -14.74 -3.07 15.60
C CYS A 29 -15.86 -2.01 15.64
N LYS A 30 -16.62 -1.87 14.55
CA LYS A 30 -17.77 -0.96 14.48
C LYS A 30 -18.91 -1.35 15.43
N ALA A 31 -19.00 -2.61 15.80
CA ALA A 31 -19.95 -3.10 16.81
C ALA A 31 -19.40 -3.01 18.26
N GLY A 32 -18.25 -2.33 18.46
CA GLY A 32 -17.65 -2.18 19.78
C GLY A 32 -17.03 -3.47 20.35
N ARG A 33 -16.83 -4.49 19.53
CA ARG A 33 -16.24 -5.77 19.92
C ARG A 33 -14.81 -5.86 19.42
N THR A 34 -13.91 -6.34 20.25
CA THR A 34 -12.52 -6.62 19.90
C THR A 34 -12.16 -8.04 20.34
N ALA A 35 -11.66 -8.84 19.38
CA ALA A 35 -11.16 -10.17 19.70
C ALA A 35 -9.66 -10.08 20.04
N PRO A 36 -9.19 -10.64 21.18
CA PRO A 36 -7.79 -10.57 21.60
C PRO A 36 -6.91 -11.57 20.85
N LEU A 37 -6.94 -11.52 19.50
CA LEU A 37 -6.25 -12.45 18.61
C LEU A 37 -4.72 -12.45 18.77
N LEU A 38 -4.17 -11.35 19.31
CA LEU A 38 -2.73 -11.18 19.54
C LEU A 38 -2.39 -11.15 21.03
N ALA A 39 -3.23 -11.74 21.90
CA ALA A 39 -2.93 -11.83 23.33
C ALA A 39 -1.56 -12.46 23.58
N GLY A 40 -0.67 -11.77 24.30
CA GLY A 40 0.69 -12.19 24.57
C GLY A 40 1.68 -12.09 23.42
N LYS A 41 1.27 -11.66 22.22
CA LYS A 41 2.13 -11.43 21.07
C LYS A 41 2.80 -10.06 21.11
N ARG A 42 4.01 -9.98 20.59
CA ARG A 42 4.86 -8.79 20.53
C ARG A 42 5.20 -8.48 19.08
N VAL A 43 4.91 -7.28 18.64
CA VAL A 43 5.16 -6.82 17.26
C VAL A 43 6.18 -5.68 17.28
N ALA A 44 7.33 -5.87 16.64
CA ALA A 44 8.32 -4.81 16.41
C ALA A 44 7.82 -3.89 15.29
N LEU A 45 7.71 -2.60 15.56
CA LEU A 45 7.31 -1.58 14.57
C LEU A 45 8.51 -0.69 14.24
N LEU A 46 9.29 -1.11 13.23
CA LEU A 46 10.54 -0.47 12.81
C LEU A 46 10.26 0.61 11.75
N PHE A 47 10.77 1.81 11.97
CA PHE A 47 10.54 2.93 11.06
C PHE A 47 11.84 3.69 10.76
N SER A 48 12.25 3.66 9.50
CA SER A 48 13.36 4.48 8.96
C SER A 48 12.86 5.78 8.32
N LYS A 49 11.55 5.89 8.08
CA LYS A 49 10.86 7.07 7.54
C LYS A 49 9.66 7.41 8.43
N ALA A 50 9.41 8.69 8.64
CA ALA A 50 8.22 9.15 9.34
C ALA A 50 6.93 8.64 8.65
N SER A 51 5.94 8.29 9.46
CA SER A 51 4.64 7.85 8.97
C SER A 51 3.58 7.98 10.03
N THR A 52 2.60 8.85 9.83
CA THR A 52 1.45 8.97 10.72
C THR A 52 0.54 7.74 10.58
N ARG A 53 0.07 7.48 9.35
CA ARG A 53 -0.93 6.41 9.08
C ARG A 53 -0.41 5.02 9.38
N THR A 54 0.71 4.61 8.79
CA THR A 54 1.24 3.25 8.97
C THR A 54 1.60 2.96 10.41
N ARG A 55 2.23 3.92 11.11
CA ARG A 55 2.55 3.79 12.51
C ARG A 55 1.28 3.63 13.34
N THR A 56 0.40 4.62 13.30
CA THR A 56 -0.79 4.65 14.14
C THR A 56 -1.72 3.46 13.88
N SER A 57 -1.92 3.08 12.62
CA SER A 57 -2.80 1.95 12.29
C SER A 57 -2.25 0.60 12.78
N PHE A 58 -0.93 0.38 12.75
CA PHE A 58 -0.34 -0.82 13.36
C PHE A 58 -0.37 -0.76 14.88
N GLU A 59 0.01 0.36 15.52
CA GLU A 59 -0.03 0.51 17.00
C GLU A 59 -1.46 0.27 17.53
N VAL A 60 -2.44 0.96 16.96
CA VAL A 60 -3.85 0.79 17.34
C VAL A 60 -4.36 -0.61 17.02
N GLY A 61 -4.03 -1.15 15.84
CA GLY A 61 -4.46 -2.48 15.44
C GLY A 61 -3.94 -3.59 16.35
N VAL A 62 -2.66 -3.55 16.72
CA VAL A 62 -2.06 -4.49 17.67
C VAL A 62 -2.71 -4.36 19.05
N TYR A 63 -2.92 -3.13 19.53
CA TYR A 63 -3.60 -2.87 20.80
C TYR A 63 -5.03 -3.40 20.81
N GLN A 64 -5.82 -3.14 19.77
CA GLN A 64 -7.19 -3.64 19.67
C GLN A 64 -7.27 -5.17 19.70
N MET A 65 -6.24 -5.86 19.23
CA MET A 65 -6.16 -7.33 19.26
C MET A 65 -5.45 -7.89 20.51
N GLY A 66 -5.16 -7.07 21.52
CA GLY A 66 -4.58 -7.49 22.79
C GLY A 66 -3.08 -7.79 22.77
N GLY A 67 -2.36 -7.38 21.75
CA GLY A 67 -0.92 -7.51 21.61
C GLY A 67 -0.13 -6.30 22.09
N LEU A 68 1.19 -6.40 22.07
CA LEU A 68 2.13 -5.32 22.33
C LEU A 68 2.77 -4.88 21.00
N GLY A 69 2.50 -3.65 20.57
CA GLY A 69 3.22 -2.98 19.48
C GLY A 69 4.33 -2.09 20.04
N ASN A 70 5.57 -2.37 19.70
CA ASN A 70 6.71 -1.57 20.14
C ASN A 70 7.30 -0.78 18.96
N TYR A 71 7.06 0.54 18.99
CA TYR A 71 7.62 1.46 17.99
C TYR A 71 9.11 1.69 18.24
N MET A 72 9.87 1.62 17.17
CA MET A 72 11.31 1.89 17.17
C MET A 72 11.70 2.70 15.93
N ASN A 73 12.28 3.88 16.15
CA ASN A 73 12.96 4.64 15.10
C ASN A 73 14.32 3.98 14.83
N THR A 74 14.55 3.51 13.61
CA THR A 74 15.79 2.79 13.29
C THR A 74 17.04 3.66 13.41
N ALA A 75 16.93 4.98 13.33
CA ALA A 75 18.05 5.90 13.57
C ALA A 75 18.53 5.89 15.05
N GLU A 76 17.68 5.46 15.98
CA GLU A 76 17.97 5.35 17.40
C GLU A 76 18.51 3.95 17.79
N LEU A 77 18.44 2.98 16.87
CA LEU A 77 18.93 1.62 17.07
C LEU A 77 20.44 1.52 16.74
N GLN A 78 21.05 0.43 17.18
CA GLN A 78 22.48 0.17 16.90
C GLN A 78 22.78 0.00 15.40
N ALA A 79 21.78 -0.46 14.61
CA ALA A 79 21.86 -0.50 13.14
C ALA A 79 22.17 0.88 12.54
N GLY A 80 21.66 1.97 13.11
CA GLY A 80 21.99 3.35 12.76
C GLY A 80 23.43 3.78 13.17
N ARG A 81 24.12 2.94 13.97
CA ARG A 81 25.46 3.18 14.48
C ARG A 81 26.51 2.19 13.95
N GLY A 82 26.16 1.44 12.89
CA GLY A 82 27.08 0.53 12.20
C GLY A 82 26.95 -0.95 12.59
N GLU A 83 25.97 -1.36 13.41
CA GLU A 83 25.67 -2.77 13.61
C GLU A 83 25.15 -3.37 12.30
N PRO A 84 25.66 -4.53 11.84
CA PRO A 84 25.12 -5.19 10.67
C PRO A 84 23.65 -5.57 10.85
N LEU A 85 22.84 -5.37 9.81
CA LEU A 85 21.39 -5.71 9.84
C LEU A 85 21.14 -7.17 10.28
N ARG A 86 21.97 -8.10 9.85
CA ARG A 86 21.89 -9.53 10.24
C ARG A 86 21.93 -9.77 11.77
N ASP A 87 22.66 -8.94 12.51
CA ASP A 87 22.77 -9.10 13.95
C ASP A 87 21.53 -8.54 14.65
N THR A 88 21.11 -7.34 14.23
CA THR A 88 19.82 -6.77 14.65
C THR A 88 18.65 -7.73 14.34
N ALA A 89 18.60 -8.32 13.14
CA ALA A 89 17.55 -9.27 12.73
C ALA A 89 17.46 -10.48 13.66
N ARG A 90 18.61 -11.08 13.99
CA ARG A 90 18.69 -12.24 14.89
C ARG A 90 18.25 -11.93 16.32
N VAL A 91 18.55 -10.72 16.80
CA VAL A 91 18.11 -10.25 18.13
C VAL A 91 16.59 -10.02 18.14
N LEU A 92 16.07 -9.33 17.14
CA LEU A 92 14.63 -9.07 17.02
C LEU A 92 13.83 -10.37 16.94
N GLY A 93 14.33 -11.38 16.21
CA GLY A 93 13.72 -12.70 16.12
C GLY A 93 13.65 -13.47 17.44
N ARG A 94 14.41 -13.08 18.48
CA ARG A 94 14.33 -13.64 19.82
C ARG A 94 13.41 -12.91 20.77
N TYR A 95 13.09 -11.65 20.45
CA TYR A 95 12.27 -10.79 21.31
C TYR A 95 10.84 -10.66 20.85
N TYR A 96 10.60 -10.74 19.52
CA TYR A 96 9.32 -10.45 18.91
C TYR A 96 8.74 -11.64 18.17
N ASP A 97 7.44 -11.64 18.02
CA ASP A 97 6.68 -12.66 17.28
C ASP A 97 6.46 -12.24 15.80
N CYS A 98 6.61 -10.96 15.49
CA CYS A 98 6.51 -10.38 14.15
C CYS A 98 7.26 -9.05 14.08
N ALA A 99 7.74 -8.67 12.91
CA ALA A 99 8.28 -7.35 12.64
C ALA A 99 7.53 -6.68 11.49
N VAL A 100 7.20 -5.40 11.65
CA VAL A 100 6.75 -4.51 10.59
C VAL A 100 7.88 -3.52 10.34
N TRP A 101 8.32 -3.39 9.10
CA TRP A 101 9.38 -2.42 8.80
C TRP A 101 8.99 -1.49 7.65
N ARG A 102 9.06 -0.19 7.92
CA ARG A 102 8.97 0.87 6.92
C ARG A 102 10.37 1.41 6.68
N THR A 103 10.94 1.10 5.52
CA THR A 103 12.33 1.41 5.16
C THR A 103 12.43 1.94 3.73
N TYR A 104 13.65 2.06 3.22
CA TYR A 104 13.92 2.50 1.86
C TYR A 104 14.06 1.30 0.92
N ARG A 105 15.10 0.49 1.10
CA ARG A 105 15.45 -0.58 0.16
C ARG A 105 14.65 -1.84 0.43
N GLN A 106 14.03 -2.39 -0.60
CA GLN A 106 13.32 -3.69 -0.53
C GLN A 106 14.24 -4.81 -0.05
N ARG A 107 15.50 -4.83 -0.51
CA ARG A 107 16.48 -5.85 -0.14
C ARG A 107 16.74 -5.91 1.36
N ASP A 108 16.79 -4.76 2.06
CA ASP A 108 17.01 -4.75 3.51
C ASP A 108 15.85 -5.42 4.25
N LEU A 109 14.62 -5.20 3.77
CA LEU A 109 13.43 -5.84 4.31
C LEU A 109 13.45 -7.37 4.06
N GLU A 110 13.87 -7.80 2.88
CA GLU A 110 14.01 -9.21 2.52
C GLU A 110 15.09 -9.89 3.37
N GLU A 111 16.22 -9.23 3.62
CA GLU A 111 17.28 -9.72 4.51
C GLU A 111 16.79 -9.86 5.95
N LEU A 112 16.01 -8.88 6.46
CA LEU A 112 15.37 -9.02 7.77
C LEU A 112 14.44 -10.25 7.83
N ALA A 113 13.63 -10.46 6.80
CA ALA A 113 12.70 -11.60 6.74
C ALA A 113 13.41 -12.97 6.67
N GLU A 114 14.56 -13.02 6.00
CA GLU A 114 15.38 -14.23 5.90
C GLU A 114 16.06 -14.56 7.24
N LEU A 115 16.60 -13.57 7.93
CA LEU A 115 17.50 -13.77 9.05
C LEU A 115 16.85 -13.73 10.44
N SER A 116 15.69 -13.06 10.56
CA SER A 116 15.00 -12.94 11.86
C SER A 116 14.30 -14.21 12.33
N GLY A 117 13.88 -15.06 11.39
CA GLY A 117 13.10 -16.29 11.70
C GLY A 117 11.66 -16.04 12.12
N ILE A 118 11.19 -14.79 12.15
CA ILE A 118 9.81 -14.38 12.44
C ILE A 118 9.14 -13.80 11.22
N PRO A 119 7.80 -13.77 11.13
CA PRO A 119 7.08 -13.10 10.08
C PRO A 119 7.46 -11.61 9.96
N VAL A 120 7.63 -11.14 8.72
CA VAL A 120 7.94 -9.74 8.41
C VAL A 120 6.88 -9.16 7.49
N ILE A 121 6.41 -7.96 7.84
CA ILE A 121 5.43 -7.19 7.07
C ILE A 121 6.09 -5.92 6.53
N ASN A 122 5.93 -5.67 5.24
CA ASN A 122 6.36 -4.44 4.59
C ASN A 122 5.43 -3.27 4.95
N GLY A 123 5.91 -2.37 5.79
CA GLY A 123 5.22 -1.11 6.11
C GLY A 123 5.29 -0.06 5.00
N LEU A 124 6.22 -0.16 4.11
CA LEU A 124 6.52 0.52 2.85
C LEU A 124 8.02 0.42 2.56
N THR A 125 8.37 0.18 1.31
CA THR A 125 9.71 0.41 0.74
C THR A 125 9.61 1.30 -0.51
N ASP A 126 10.73 1.64 -1.12
CA ASP A 126 10.75 2.37 -2.39
C ASP A 126 10.24 1.51 -3.57
N TYR A 127 10.15 0.19 -3.37
CA TYR A 127 9.67 -0.77 -4.36
C TYR A 127 8.19 -1.16 -4.20
N ALA A 128 7.69 -1.31 -2.95
CA ALA A 128 6.34 -1.83 -2.70
C ALA A 128 5.66 -1.23 -1.47
N HIS A 129 4.32 -1.19 -1.50
CA HIS A 129 3.47 -0.82 -0.37
C HIS A 129 2.24 -1.75 -0.26
N PRO A 130 2.42 -3.05 0.09
CA PRO A 130 1.34 -4.03 0.06
C PRO A 130 0.19 -3.70 1.01
N CYS A 131 0.47 -3.18 2.20
CA CYS A 131 -0.58 -2.80 3.16
C CYS A 131 -1.49 -1.68 2.64
N GLN A 132 -1.00 -0.80 1.77
CA GLN A 132 -1.83 0.22 1.14
C GLN A 132 -2.78 -0.42 0.12
N VAL A 133 -2.23 -1.24 -0.77
CA VAL A 133 -3.04 -1.85 -1.84
C VAL A 133 -4.10 -2.81 -1.28
N LEU A 134 -3.84 -3.49 -0.17
CA LEU A 134 -4.89 -4.24 0.52
C LEU A 134 -6.03 -3.33 1.01
N ALA A 135 -5.72 -2.12 1.50
CA ALA A 135 -6.74 -1.15 1.90
C ALA A 135 -7.50 -0.59 0.69
N ASP A 136 -6.81 -0.29 -0.40
CA ASP A 136 -7.41 0.13 -1.66
C ASP A 136 -8.42 -0.92 -2.15
N LEU A 137 -8.02 -2.18 -2.22
CA LEU A 137 -8.86 -3.30 -2.65
C LEU A 137 -10.04 -3.53 -1.70
N MET A 138 -9.84 -3.42 -0.39
CA MET A 138 -10.93 -3.48 0.59
C MET A 138 -11.95 -2.36 0.34
N THR A 139 -11.51 -1.12 0.15
CA THR A 139 -12.37 0.04 -0.12
C THR A 139 -13.14 -0.12 -1.42
N ILE A 140 -12.48 -0.59 -2.48
CA ILE A 140 -13.15 -0.89 -3.76
C ILE A 140 -14.24 -1.94 -3.53
N ARG A 141 -13.93 -3.04 -2.83
CA ARG A 141 -14.89 -4.11 -2.55
C ARG A 141 -16.09 -3.62 -1.72
N GLU A 142 -15.86 -2.78 -0.71
CA GLU A 142 -16.95 -2.18 0.09
C GLU A 142 -17.86 -1.29 -0.74
N ARG A 143 -17.30 -0.50 -1.65
CA ARG A 143 -18.05 0.48 -2.45
C ARG A 143 -18.69 -0.12 -3.72
N ARG A 144 -18.16 -1.24 -4.24
CA ARG A 144 -18.58 -1.86 -5.51
C ARG A 144 -19.16 -3.27 -5.37
N GLY A 145 -19.01 -3.91 -4.22
CA GLY A 145 -19.46 -5.29 -3.95
C GLY A 145 -18.57 -6.37 -4.57
N THR A 146 -17.70 -6.03 -5.49
CA THR A 146 -16.80 -6.96 -6.20
C THR A 146 -15.47 -6.28 -6.55
N LEU A 147 -14.47 -7.10 -6.87
CA LEU A 147 -13.20 -6.64 -7.47
C LEU A 147 -13.08 -7.14 -8.91
N ALA A 148 -13.45 -8.42 -9.14
CA ALA A 148 -13.27 -9.05 -10.42
C ALA A 148 -14.04 -8.33 -11.54
N GLY A 149 -13.35 -8.11 -12.66
CA GLY A 149 -13.90 -7.46 -13.84
C GLY A 149 -13.94 -5.92 -13.81
N LEU A 150 -13.72 -5.28 -12.65
CA LEU A 150 -13.61 -3.83 -12.57
C LEU A 150 -12.30 -3.35 -13.20
N LYS A 151 -12.33 -2.14 -13.76
CA LYS A 151 -11.13 -1.49 -14.31
C LYS A 151 -10.58 -0.46 -13.32
N LEU A 152 -9.34 -0.71 -12.86
CA LEU A 152 -8.54 0.20 -12.05
C LEU A 152 -7.55 0.94 -12.96
N CYS A 153 -7.54 2.27 -12.89
CA CYS A 153 -6.53 3.10 -13.52
C CYS A 153 -5.68 3.78 -12.46
N PHE A 154 -4.37 3.59 -12.51
CA PHE A 154 -3.41 4.38 -11.73
C PHE A 154 -2.79 5.45 -12.61
N VAL A 155 -2.77 6.71 -12.14
CA VAL A 155 -2.14 7.85 -12.81
C VAL A 155 -1.07 8.43 -11.90
N GLY A 156 0.19 8.44 -12.34
CA GLY A 156 1.29 8.99 -11.53
C GLY A 156 2.65 8.37 -11.84
N ASP A 157 3.53 8.36 -10.84
CA ASP A 157 4.87 7.77 -10.92
C ASP A 157 4.80 6.24 -10.84
N GLY A 158 5.50 5.56 -11.75
CA GLY A 158 5.66 4.10 -11.75
C GLY A 158 6.48 3.54 -10.58
N SER A 159 6.33 4.11 -9.39
CA SER A 159 7.04 3.74 -8.17
C SER A 159 6.30 2.65 -7.37
N ASN A 160 6.55 2.59 -6.07
CA ASN A 160 6.04 1.55 -5.17
C ASN A 160 4.51 1.37 -5.17
N MET A 161 3.74 2.48 -5.33
CA MET A 161 2.28 2.37 -5.40
C MET A 161 1.83 1.75 -6.71
N ALA A 162 2.36 2.22 -7.85
CA ALA A 162 2.08 1.61 -9.16
C ALA A 162 2.46 0.13 -9.17
N ASN A 163 3.67 -0.21 -8.71
CA ASN A 163 4.14 -1.59 -8.62
C ASN A 163 3.17 -2.49 -7.84
N SER A 164 2.72 -2.00 -6.70
CA SER A 164 1.84 -2.80 -5.82
C SER A 164 0.40 -2.86 -6.32
N LEU A 165 -0.15 -1.75 -6.88
CA LEU A 165 -1.50 -1.71 -7.44
C LEU A 165 -1.64 -2.58 -8.68
N ILE A 166 -0.64 -2.58 -9.57
CA ILE A 166 -0.62 -3.46 -10.75
C ILE A 166 -0.75 -4.93 -10.31
N VAL A 167 0.11 -5.36 -9.41
CA VAL A 167 0.11 -6.75 -8.95
C VAL A 167 -1.18 -7.08 -8.19
N GLY A 168 -1.57 -6.24 -7.22
CA GLY A 168 -2.76 -6.48 -6.40
C GLY A 168 -4.06 -6.48 -7.20
N GLY A 169 -4.22 -5.52 -8.12
CA GLY A 169 -5.40 -5.46 -9.00
C GLY A 169 -5.51 -6.69 -9.91
N LEU A 170 -4.39 -7.11 -10.53
CA LEU A 170 -4.39 -8.30 -11.38
C LEU A 170 -4.66 -9.59 -10.60
N LEU A 171 -4.08 -9.74 -9.39
CA LEU A 171 -4.38 -10.88 -8.50
C LEU A 171 -5.86 -10.91 -8.08
N ALA A 172 -6.48 -9.75 -7.93
CA ALA A 172 -7.91 -9.61 -7.60
C ALA A 172 -8.85 -9.82 -8.81
N GLY A 173 -8.31 -10.14 -9.99
CA GLY A 173 -9.10 -10.35 -11.22
C GLY A 173 -9.60 -9.04 -11.86
N MET A 174 -8.98 -7.91 -11.55
CA MET A 174 -9.32 -6.62 -12.15
C MET A 174 -8.60 -6.43 -13.49
N GLN A 175 -9.10 -5.51 -14.31
CA GLN A 175 -8.34 -4.91 -15.39
C GLN A 175 -7.54 -3.73 -14.82
N VAL A 176 -6.28 -3.59 -15.18
CA VAL A 176 -5.41 -2.54 -14.63
C VAL A 176 -4.80 -1.72 -15.77
N SER A 177 -5.05 -0.41 -15.76
CA SER A 177 -4.30 0.55 -16.56
C SER A 177 -3.30 1.27 -15.65
N CYS A 178 -2.08 1.48 -16.13
CA CYS A 178 -1.08 2.30 -15.47
C CYS A 178 -0.64 3.42 -16.41
N VAL A 179 -0.76 4.65 -15.95
CA VAL A 179 -0.45 5.86 -16.72
C VAL A 179 0.71 6.56 -16.06
N CYS A 180 1.86 6.58 -16.73
CA CYS A 180 3.08 7.21 -16.22
C CYS A 180 3.71 8.09 -17.30
N PRO A 181 4.34 9.22 -16.94
CA PRO A 181 5.16 9.98 -17.89
C PRO A 181 6.30 9.14 -18.48
N PRO A 182 6.82 9.49 -19.65
CA PRO A 182 8.04 8.88 -20.17
C PRO A 182 9.18 8.95 -19.14
N GLY A 183 9.87 7.84 -18.93
CA GLY A 183 10.97 7.73 -17.95
C GLY A 183 10.54 7.33 -16.53
N TYR A 184 9.25 7.35 -16.20
CA TYR A 184 8.70 7.03 -14.86
C TYR A 184 7.89 5.72 -14.88
N ARG A 185 8.43 4.68 -15.50
CA ARG A 185 7.73 3.39 -15.66
C ARG A 185 7.81 2.53 -14.41
N PRO A 186 6.83 1.65 -14.17
CA PRO A 186 6.91 0.61 -13.14
C PRO A 186 8.14 -0.29 -13.31
N ALA A 187 8.52 -0.97 -12.23
CA ALA A 187 9.66 -1.87 -12.22
C ALA A 187 9.53 -2.99 -13.27
N ALA A 188 10.65 -3.37 -13.88
CA ALA A 188 10.66 -4.31 -15.00
C ALA A 188 10.08 -5.69 -14.65
N ASP A 189 10.33 -6.18 -13.45
CA ASP A 189 9.80 -7.46 -12.95
C ASP A 189 8.29 -7.40 -12.70
N VAL A 190 7.74 -6.23 -12.29
CA VAL A 190 6.31 -5.98 -12.20
C VAL A 190 5.66 -5.99 -13.58
N LEU A 191 6.29 -5.37 -14.56
CA LEU A 191 5.82 -5.40 -15.95
C LEU A 191 5.86 -6.82 -16.54
N MET A 192 6.90 -7.59 -16.23
CA MET A 192 6.96 -9.02 -16.61
C MET A 192 5.87 -9.84 -15.91
N PHE A 193 5.55 -9.56 -14.65
CA PHE A 193 4.43 -10.19 -13.97
C PHE A 193 3.11 -9.84 -14.66
N ALA A 194 2.86 -8.57 -14.92
CA ALA A 194 1.63 -8.07 -15.53
C ALA A 194 1.43 -8.61 -16.95
N HIS A 195 2.51 -8.81 -17.72
CA HIS A 195 2.45 -9.37 -19.07
C HIS A 195 1.80 -10.76 -19.12
N LYS A 196 1.88 -11.55 -18.04
CA LYS A 196 1.24 -12.87 -17.95
C LYS A 196 -0.30 -12.79 -17.96
N TYR A 197 -0.87 -11.63 -17.66
CA TYR A 197 -2.30 -11.39 -17.65
C TYR A 197 -2.85 -10.84 -18.98
N GLY A 198 -1.99 -10.70 -20.00
CA GLY A 198 -2.38 -10.31 -21.35
C GLY A 198 -3.15 -8.99 -21.37
N ASN A 199 -4.34 -9.00 -21.95
CA ASN A 199 -5.18 -7.81 -22.14
C ASN A 199 -5.77 -7.25 -20.84
N ALA A 200 -5.60 -7.90 -19.69
CA ALA A 200 -6.02 -7.36 -18.42
C ALA A 200 -5.07 -6.26 -17.90
N PHE A 201 -3.90 -6.09 -18.51
CA PHE A 201 -2.96 -5.01 -18.18
C PHE A 201 -2.68 -4.10 -19.36
N HIS A 202 -2.72 -2.79 -19.11
CA HIS A 202 -2.39 -1.75 -20.09
C HIS A 202 -1.45 -0.70 -19.49
N LEU A 203 -0.34 -0.39 -20.16
CA LEU A 203 0.58 0.67 -19.79
C LEU A 203 0.59 1.72 -20.90
N THR A 204 0.32 2.97 -20.54
CA THR A 204 0.29 4.10 -21.49
C THR A 204 0.92 5.35 -20.87
N THR A 205 1.26 6.31 -21.72
CA THR A 205 1.67 7.66 -21.33
C THR A 205 0.55 8.68 -21.56
N ASP A 206 -0.61 8.24 -22.09
CA ASP A 206 -1.78 9.09 -22.33
C ASP A 206 -2.82 8.91 -21.20
N PRO A 207 -3.02 9.94 -20.33
CA PRO A 207 -3.99 9.85 -19.26
C PRO A 207 -5.43 9.61 -19.72
N ALA A 208 -5.85 10.21 -20.83
CA ALA A 208 -7.21 10.02 -21.34
C ALA A 208 -7.45 8.59 -21.84
N GLU A 209 -6.45 7.99 -22.49
CA GLU A 209 -6.49 6.59 -22.90
C GLU A 209 -6.56 5.64 -21.69
N GLY A 210 -5.70 5.85 -20.69
CA GLY A 210 -5.65 4.99 -19.52
C GLY A 210 -6.92 5.03 -18.67
N LEU A 211 -7.51 6.21 -18.53
CA LEU A 211 -8.74 6.44 -17.77
C LEU A 211 -10.01 5.93 -18.45
N ARG A 212 -9.98 5.68 -19.77
CA ARG A 212 -11.18 5.27 -20.52
C ARG A 212 -11.90 4.11 -19.85
N ASP A 213 -13.18 4.32 -19.53
CA ASP A 213 -14.06 3.34 -18.89
C ASP A 213 -13.57 2.80 -17.51
N ALA A 214 -12.69 3.52 -16.82
CA ALA A 214 -12.24 3.13 -15.49
C ALA A 214 -13.38 3.21 -14.46
N ASP A 215 -13.51 2.15 -13.65
CA ASP A 215 -14.40 2.10 -12.49
C ASP A 215 -13.76 2.75 -11.27
N ILE A 216 -12.43 2.67 -11.20
CA ILE A 216 -11.61 3.19 -10.12
C ILE A 216 -10.42 3.96 -10.71
N VAL A 217 -10.16 5.14 -10.17
CA VAL A 217 -9.00 5.96 -10.50
C VAL A 217 -8.18 6.19 -9.24
N ALA A 218 -6.92 5.76 -9.24
CA ALA A 218 -6.02 5.95 -8.11
C ALA A 218 -4.83 6.84 -8.51
N THR A 219 -4.37 7.65 -7.56
CA THR A 219 -3.13 8.41 -7.69
C THR A 219 -2.36 8.43 -6.37
N ALA A 220 -1.12 8.89 -6.43
CA ALA A 220 -0.25 9.06 -5.27
C ALA A 220 0.67 10.26 -5.50
N ALA A 221 1.18 10.85 -4.42
CA ALA A 221 2.17 11.92 -4.52
C ALA A 221 3.39 11.43 -5.32
N TRP A 222 3.63 12.07 -6.45
CA TRP A 222 4.76 11.75 -7.32
C TRP A 222 5.96 12.68 -7.09
N ASN A 223 5.77 13.81 -6.39
CA ASN A 223 6.84 14.72 -6.00
C ASN A 223 7.11 14.59 -4.50
N THR A 224 7.92 13.61 -4.12
CA THR A 224 8.27 13.34 -2.72
C THR A 224 9.64 13.86 -2.32
N THR A 225 10.31 14.59 -3.21
CA THR A 225 11.61 15.25 -2.98
C THR A 225 11.42 16.59 -2.28
N ALA A 226 12.51 17.11 -1.69
CA ALA A 226 12.44 18.40 -1.01
C ALA A 226 12.07 19.52 -2.00
N PRO A 227 11.11 20.39 -1.67
CA PRO A 227 10.74 21.51 -2.53
C PRO A 227 11.93 22.40 -2.89
N GLY A 228 11.98 22.89 -4.14
CA GLY A 228 13.04 23.78 -4.64
C GLY A 228 14.34 23.05 -5.01
N THR A 229 14.37 21.73 -4.97
CA THR A 229 15.50 20.96 -5.53
C THR A 229 15.35 20.83 -7.05
N ALA A 230 16.46 20.70 -7.78
CA ALA A 230 16.45 20.47 -9.22
C ALA A 230 15.62 19.22 -9.62
N GLU A 231 15.63 18.18 -8.79
CA GLU A 231 14.83 16.98 -9.00
C GLU A 231 13.34 17.28 -8.84
N SER A 232 12.93 18.01 -7.80
CA SER A 232 11.53 18.42 -7.59
C SER A 232 11.01 19.24 -8.76
N GLU A 233 11.80 20.23 -9.21
CA GLU A 233 11.44 21.06 -10.37
C GLU A 233 11.35 20.26 -11.67
N GLN A 234 12.23 19.28 -11.87
CA GLN A 234 12.17 18.40 -13.04
C GLN A 234 10.89 17.55 -13.01
N ARG A 235 10.55 16.96 -11.86
CA ARG A 235 9.30 16.19 -11.70
C ARG A 235 8.08 17.05 -11.99
N LEU A 236 8.00 18.28 -11.49
CA LEU A 236 6.90 19.19 -11.79
C LEU A 236 6.73 19.45 -13.31
N ARG A 237 7.83 19.51 -14.07
CA ARG A 237 7.78 19.63 -15.54
C ARG A 237 7.32 18.35 -16.22
N ASP A 238 7.86 17.22 -15.81
CA ASP A 238 7.63 15.93 -16.46
C ASP A 238 6.20 15.40 -16.20
N PHE A 239 5.58 15.80 -15.08
CA PHE A 239 4.21 15.42 -14.72
C PHE A 239 3.14 16.42 -15.17
N VAL A 240 3.48 17.38 -16.01
CA VAL A 240 2.46 18.27 -16.62
C VAL A 240 1.44 17.42 -17.42
N GLY A 241 0.16 17.57 -17.08
CA GLY A 241 -0.93 16.79 -17.70
C GLY A 241 -1.31 15.50 -16.96
N PHE A 242 -0.57 15.10 -15.90
CA PHE A 242 -0.87 13.91 -15.10
C PHE A 242 -1.61 14.21 -13.79
N GLN A 243 -1.92 15.48 -13.50
CA GLN A 243 -2.74 15.85 -12.36
C GLN A 243 -4.16 15.34 -12.54
N LEU A 244 -4.68 14.60 -11.54
CA LEU A 244 -6.10 14.26 -11.50
C LEU A 244 -6.94 15.52 -11.22
N THR A 245 -7.76 15.88 -12.19
CA THR A 245 -8.72 16.98 -12.14
C THR A 245 -10.10 16.46 -12.51
N GLY A 246 -11.18 17.21 -12.20
CA GLY A 246 -12.52 16.85 -12.64
C GLY A 246 -12.60 16.63 -14.15
N ARG A 247 -11.93 17.52 -14.95
CA ARG A 247 -11.87 17.38 -16.41
C ARG A 247 -11.17 16.10 -16.88
N LEU A 248 -10.09 15.72 -16.22
CA LEU A 248 -9.40 14.47 -16.59
C LEU A 248 -10.25 13.25 -16.22
N LEU A 249 -10.94 13.31 -15.08
CA LEU A 249 -11.83 12.24 -14.59
C LEU A 249 -13.03 12.00 -15.52
N GLU A 250 -13.46 12.97 -16.35
CA GLU A 250 -14.53 12.79 -17.35
C GLU A 250 -14.25 11.67 -18.37
N ASN A 251 -12.99 11.23 -18.51
CA ASN A 251 -12.62 10.08 -19.34
C ASN A 251 -12.94 8.73 -18.68
N ALA A 252 -13.11 8.71 -17.36
CA ALA A 252 -13.54 7.52 -16.61
C ALA A 252 -15.07 7.37 -16.61
N LYS A 253 -15.58 6.33 -15.99
CA LYS A 253 -17.03 6.19 -15.80
C LYS A 253 -17.57 7.33 -14.91
N PRO A 254 -18.81 7.80 -15.13
CA PRO A 254 -19.38 8.93 -14.39
C PRO A 254 -19.40 8.77 -12.86
N ASN A 255 -19.40 7.55 -12.38
CA ASN A 255 -19.37 7.21 -10.96
C ASN A 255 -18.04 6.57 -10.54
N ALA A 256 -16.95 6.86 -11.23
CA ALA A 256 -15.64 6.31 -10.89
C ALA A 256 -15.26 6.67 -9.45
N LEU A 257 -14.76 5.67 -8.71
CA LEU A 257 -14.21 5.84 -7.37
C LEU A 257 -12.82 6.48 -7.48
N VAL A 258 -12.53 7.48 -6.66
CA VAL A 258 -11.20 8.10 -6.62
C VAL A 258 -10.49 7.73 -5.33
N LEU A 259 -9.30 7.15 -5.44
CA LEU A 259 -8.46 6.73 -4.32
C LEU A 259 -7.15 7.52 -4.27
N HIS A 260 -6.68 7.76 -3.06
CA HIS A 260 -5.40 8.43 -2.80
C HIS A 260 -4.78 7.96 -1.48
N CYS A 261 -3.63 7.32 -1.55
CA CYS A 261 -2.97 6.72 -0.39
C CYS A 261 -2.49 7.71 0.71
N LEU A 262 -2.61 9.01 0.46
CA LEU A 262 -2.16 10.09 1.35
C LEU A 262 -0.65 9.97 1.75
N PRO A 263 0.05 11.11 2.03
CA PRO A 263 -0.47 12.50 2.00
C PRO A 263 -0.73 12.98 0.56
N ALA A 264 -1.70 13.87 0.38
CA ALA A 264 -1.97 14.48 -0.91
C ALA A 264 -1.28 15.86 -1.01
N HIS A 265 -0.56 16.09 -2.11
CA HIS A 265 -0.06 17.40 -2.49
C HIS A 265 -1.09 18.07 -3.42
N ARG A 266 -2.11 18.67 -2.80
CA ARG A 266 -3.19 19.32 -3.53
C ARG A 266 -2.63 20.39 -4.47
N GLY A 267 -3.01 20.31 -5.74
CA GLY A 267 -2.48 21.15 -6.80
C GLY A 267 -1.33 20.53 -7.59
N GLU A 268 -0.77 19.40 -7.09
CA GLU A 268 0.23 18.60 -7.82
C GLU A 268 -0.44 17.36 -8.45
N GLU A 269 -0.49 16.22 -7.79
CA GLU A 269 -1.05 14.98 -8.34
C GLU A 269 -2.59 14.96 -8.38
N ILE A 270 -3.24 15.73 -7.52
CA ILE A 270 -4.70 15.85 -7.47
C ILE A 270 -5.11 17.30 -7.21
N SER A 271 -6.14 17.78 -7.91
CA SER A 271 -6.69 19.11 -7.64
C SER A 271 -7.43 19.14 -6.31
N THR A 272 -7.39 20.29 -5.61
CA THR A 272 -8.12 20.47 -4.35
C THR A 272 -9.61 20.18 -4.49
N ALA A 273 -10.23 20.66 -5.57
CA ALA A 273 -11.66 20.47 -5.80
C ALA A 273 -12.03 18.99 -5.94
N LEU A 274 -11.25 18.22 -6.73
CA LEU A 274 -11.50 16.78 -6.90
C LEU A 274 -11.24 16.02 -5.61
N PHE A 275 -10.18 16.36 -4.88
CA PHE A 275 -9.90 15.73 -3.59
C PHE A 275 -11.06 15.90 -2.61
N GLU A 276 -11.58 17.11 -2.45
CA GLU A 276 -12.70 17.38 -1.53
C GLU A 276 -14.00 16.72 -1.99
N GLN A 277 -14.23 16.62 -3.29
CA GLN A 277 -15.39 15.89 -3.85
C GLN A 277 -15.38 14.41 -3.49
N HIS A 278 -14.19 13.79 -3.40
CA HIS A 278 -13.97 12.37 -3.13
C HIS A 278 -13.37 12.11 -1.75
N ALA A 279 -13.45 13.09 -0.84
CA ALA A 279 -12.82 12.99 0.48
C ALA A 279 -13.32 11.78 1.30
N ASP A 280 -14.61 11.48 1.28
CA ASP A 280 -15.19 10.36 2.02
C ASP A 280 -14.57 9.01 1.57
N GLU A 281 -14.35 8.83 0.27
CA GLU A 281 -13.74 7.63 -0.30
C GLU A 281 -12.27 7.49 0.11
N ILE A 282 -11.53 8.59 0.04
CA ILE A 282 -10.11 8.67 0.40
C ILE A 282 -9.90 8.44 1.90
N PHE A 283 -10.79 8.95 2.75
CA PHE A 283 -10.69 8.73 4.19
C PHE A 283 -11.21 7.34 4.61
N ASP A 284 -12.16 6.73 3.91
CA ASP A 284 -12.52 5.33 4.08
C ASP A 284 -11.34 4.40 3.73
N GLU A 285 -10.62 4.70 2.64
CA GLU A 285 -9.37 4.01 2.27
C GLU A 285 -8.33 4.11 3.40
N ALA A 286 -8.18 5.32 3.98
CA ALA A 286 -7.28 5.52 5.10
C ALA A 286 -7.72 4.76 6.37
N GLU A 287 -9.03 4.67 6.66
CA GLU A 287 -9.58 3.84 7.75
C GLU A 287 -9.28 2.35 7.50
N ASN A 288 -9.46 1.88 6.28
CA ASN A 288 -9.26 0.48 5.91
C ASN A 288 -7.82 0.00 6.11
N ARG A 289 -6.84 0.92 6.17
CA ARG A 289 -5.47 0.61 6.58
C ARG A 289 -5.42 -0.09 7.95
N LEU A 290 -6.22 0.36 8.92
CA LEU A 290 -6.30 -0.27 10.23
C LEU A 290 -6.79 -1.73 10.12
N HIS A 291 -7.84 -1.95 9.34
CA HIS A 291 -8.53 -3.24 9.30
C HIS A 291 -7.74 -4.30 8.51
N VAL A 292 -7.15 -3.95 7.37
CA VAL A 292 -6.31 -4.87 6.61
C VAL A 292 -5.00 -5.20 7.33
N GLN A 293 -4.41 -4.27 8.05
CA GLN A 293 -3.20 -4.53 8.84
C GLN A 293 -3.50 -5.45 10.03
N LYS A 294 -4.66 -5.30 10.67
CA LYS A 294 -5.16 -6.27 11.67
C LYS A 294 -5.32 -7.65 11.05
N ALA A 295 -5.93 -7.73 9.86
CA ALA A 295 -6.13 -9.01 9.16
C ALA A 295 -4.80 -9.69 8.82
N VAL A 296 -3.83 -8.96 8.26
CA VAL A 296 -2.49 -9.49 7.97
C VAL A 296 -1.83 -10.04 9.22
N LEU A 297 -1.88 -9.30 10.34
CA LEU A 297 -1.33 -9.76 11.61
C LEU A 297 -2.07 -11.00 12.14
N ALA A 298 -3.41 -11.05 12.04
CA ALA A 298 -4.21 -12.19 12.49
C ALA A 298 -3.92 -13.45 11.65
N VAL A 299 -3.78 -13.33 10.33
CA VAL A 299 -3.42 -14.43 9.43
C VAL A 299 -2.01 -14.96 9.75
N LEU A 300 -1.04 -14.07 9.99
CA LEU A 300 0.34 -14.45 10.25
C LEU A 300 0.56 -15.04 11.65
N LEU A 301 -0.14 -14.53 12.67
CA LEU A 301 0.17 -14.84 14.08
C LEU A 301 -0.91 -15.64 14.81
N ALA A 302 -2.16 -15.59 14.36
CA ALA A 302 -3.28 -16.28 14.99
C ALA A 302 -3.84 -17.44 14.14
N GLY A 303 -3.33 -17.66 12.92
CA GLY A 303 -3.77 -18.75 12.04
C GLY A 303 -5.23 -18.58 11.57
N LYS A 304 -5.68 -17.32 11.41
CA LYS A 304 -7.03 -17.00 10.90
C LYS A 304 -7.14 -17.27 9.41
#